data_5fe1cfcf41bdbf459bbefeb757590b2b
#
_entry.id   5fe1cfcf41bdbf459bbefeb757590b2b
#
_cell.length_a   1.000
_cell.length_b   1.000
_cell.length_c   1.000
_cell.angle_alpha   90.00
_cell.angle_beta   90.00
_cell.angle_gamma   90.00
#
_symmetry.space_group_name_H-M   'P 1'
#
loop_
_entity.id
_entity.type
_entity.pdbx_description
1 polymer ?
#
loop_
_entity_poly.entity_id
_entity_poly.type
_entity_poly.pdbx_seq_one_letter_code
_entity_poly.pdbx_strand_id
1 'polypeptide(L)'
;MNFDNIKNSIRILPSKQLKEYLGRSDVLIFDLRDKKDYDAEHSPGAVWIDIDLLEKDIRRILSRSYVTNEDREIFNKKGIRLIILYCDKGNQSIFATRDLVKLGYPVVSLNGGFEKYKEIYG
;
A
#
# COMPACT_ATOMS: atom_id res chain seq x y z
N MET A 1 11.04 -15.44 14.64
CA MET A 1 11.47 -14.95 13.33
C MET A 1 12.10 -13.58 13.50
N ASN A 2 13.29 -13.35 12.98
CA ASN A 2 13.92 -12.05 13.08
C ASN A 2 13.46 -11.12 11.95
N PHE A 3 13.83 -9.85 12.02
CA PHE A 3 13.42 -8.84 11.07
C PHE A 3 13.90 -9.15 9.63
N ASP A 4 15.12 -9.67 9.51
CA ASP A 4 15.68 -10.00 8.19
C ASP A 4 14.91 -11.14 7.53
N ASN A 5 14.47 -12.14 8.29
CA ASN A 5 13.63 -13.21 7.76
C ASN A 5 12.29 -12.69 7.29
N ILE A 6 11.72 -11.72 8.01
CA ILE A 6 10.47 -11.08 7.58
C ILE A 6 10.69 -10.34 6.26
N LYS A 7 11.76 -9.57 6.15
CA LYS A 7 12.08 -8.86 4.91
C LYS A 7 12.27 -9.80 3.73
N ASN A 8 12.91 -10.94 3.95
CA ASN A 8 13.16 -11.92 2.90
C ASN A 8 11.88 -12.62 2.44
N SER A 9 10.86 -12.68 3.29
CA SER A 9 9.61 -13.39 2.99
C SER A 9 8.52 -12.50 2.41
N ILE A 10 8.75 -11.19 2.27
CA ILE A 10 7.77 -10.23 1.76
C ILE A 10 8.37 -9.41 0.63
N ARG A 11 7.47 -8.78 -0.13
CA ARG A 11 7.87 -7.88 -1.20
C ARG A 11 8.17 -6.50 -0.66
N ILE A 12 9.32 -5.96 -1.02
CA ILE A 12 9.74 -4.62 -0.63
C ILE A 12 10.07 -3.82 -1.89
N LEU A 13 9.44 -2.66 -2.03
CA LEU A 13 9.68 -1.77 -3.16
C LEU A 13 10.70 -0.71 -2.76
N PRO A 14 11.85 -0.60 -3.48
CA PRO A 14 12.78 0.49 -3.23
C PRO A 14 12.13 1.85 -3.49
N SER A 15 12.36 2.82 -2.61
CA SER A 15 11.76 4.15 -2.74
C SER A 15 12.05 4.83 -4.07
N LYS A 16 13.23 4.62 -4.63
CA LYS A 16 13.60 5.20 -5.93
C LYS A 16 12.72 4.72 -7.07
N GLN A 17 12.11 3.55 -6.92
CA GLN A 17 11.25 2.97 -7.95
C GLN A 17 9.80 3.45 -7.85
N LEU A 18 9.43 4.13 -6.78
CA LEU A 18 8.04 4.56 -6.59
C LEU A 18 7.53 5.42 -7.75
N LYS A 19 8.40 6.28 -8.29
CA LYS A 19 8.03 7.18 -9.40
C LYS A 19 7.50 6.43 -10.62
N GLU A 20 7.93 5.18 -10.82
CA GLU A 20 7.49 4.37 -11.95
C GLU A 20 6.03 3.93 -11.83
N TYR A 21 5.48 3.99 -10.62
CA TYR A 21 4.13 3.55 -10.31
C TYR A 21 3.15 4.69 -10.07
N LEU A 22 3.64 5.91 -9.94
CA LEU A 22 2.77 7.08 -9.71
C LEU A 22 1.90 7.34 -10.92
N GLY A 23 0.61 7.58 -10.68
CA GLY A 23 -0.34 7.89 -11.73
C GLY A 23 -0.85 6.70 -12.54
N ARG A 24 -0.41 5.48 -12.22
CA ARG A 24 -0.89 4.29 -12.93
C ARG A 24 -2.25 3.85 -12.39
N SER A 25 -3.17 3.56 -13.31
CA SER A 25 -4.53 3.15 -12.94
C SER A 25 -4.61 1.73 -12.40
N ASP A 26 -3.56 0.91 -12.58
CA ASP A 26 -3.51 -0.46 -12.09
C ASP A 26 -2.78 -0.58 -10.74
N VAL A 27 -2.43 0.55 -10.12
CA VAL A 27 -1.70 0.59 -8.84
C VAL A 27 -2.49 1.39 -7.82
N LEU A 28 -2.62 0.84 -6.61
CA LEU A 28 -3.15 1.56 -5.46
C LEU A 28 -2.01 1.86 -4.49
N ILE A 29 -2.02 3.04 -3.90
CA ILE A 29 -1.04 3.44 -2.88
C ILE A 29 -1.81 3.79 -1.62
N PHE A 30 -1.51 3.10 -0.51
CA PHE A 30 -2.16 3.35 0.77
C PHE A 30 -1.17 3.88 1.80
N ASP A 31 -1.52 5.00 2.41
CA ASP A 31 -0.78 5.62 3.51
C ASP A 31 -1.34 5.09 4.82
N LEU A 32 -0.50 4.43 5.62
CA LEU A 32 -0.90 3.79 6.86
C LEU A 32 -0.50 4.61 8.10
N ARG A 33 0.01 5.84 7.90
CA ARG A 33 0.37 6.72 9.01
C ARG A 33 -0.86 7.27 9.72
N ASP A 34 -0.66 8.03 10.77
CA ASP A 34 -1.75 8.76 11.39
C ASP A 34 -2.40 9.70 10.38
N LYS A 35 -3.71 9.85 10.48
CA LYS A 35 -4.45 10.67 9.52
C LYS A 35 -3.96 12.12 9.48
N LYS A 36 -3.56 12.68 10.60
CA LYS A 36 -3.03 14.04 10.66
C LYS A 36 -1.77 14.21 9.81
N ASP A 37 -0.92 13.19 9.78
CA ASP A 37 0.30 13.21 8.97
C ASP A 37 -0.03 13.14 7.49
N TYR A 38 -0.97 12.28 7.12
CA TYR A 38 -1.47 12.20 5.76
C TYR A 38 -2.10 13.53 5.31
N ASP A 39 -2.93 14.12 6.14
CA ASP A 39 -3.59 15.38 5.82
C ASP A 39 -2.58 16.52 5.63
N ALA A 40 -1.49 16.51 6.40
CA ALA A 40 -0.45 17.50 6.26
C ALA A 40 0.34 17.32 4.96
N GLU A 41 0.66 16.07 4.61
CA GLU A 41 1.49 15.77 3.45
C GLU A 41 1.43 14.28 3.14
N HIS A 42 1.34 13.91 1.86
CA HIS A 42 1.38 12.49 1.44
C HIS A 42 1.90 12.39 0.01
N SER A 43 2.24 11.18 -0.43
CA SER A 43 2.69 10.97 -1.81
C SER A 43 1.53 11.18 -2.78
N PRO A 44 1.80 11.61 -4.03
CA PRO A 44 0.75 11.81 -5.02
C PRO A 44 -0.09 10.54 -5.23
N GLY A 45 -1.40 10.71 -5.18
CA GLY A 45 -2.34 9.61 -5.42
C GLY A 45 -2.52 8.66 -4.25
N ALA A 46 -1.81 8.84 -3.14
CA ALA A 46 -1.98 7.98 -1.97
C ALA A 46 -3.33 8.23 -1.30
N VAL A 47 -3.95 7.17 -0.84
CA VAL A 47 -5.20 7.19 -0.07
C VAL A 47 -4.89 6.75 1.35
N TRP A 48 -5.45 7.47 2.33
CA TRP A 48 -5.26 7.09 3.72
C TRP A 48 -6.15 5.91 4.10
N ILE A 49 -5.56 4.93 4.79
CA ILE A 49 -6.30 3.82 5.38
C ILE A 49 -5.78 3.59 6.80
N ASP A 50 -6.71 3.42 7.74
CA ASP A 50 -6.36 3.01 9.10
C ASP A 50 -5.75 1.62 9.05
N ILE A 51 -4.54 1.46 9.58
CA ILE A 51 -3.82 0.19 9.53
C ILE A 51 -4.60 -0.95 10.22
N ASP A 52 -5.38 -0.64 11.24
CA ASP A 52 -6.16 -1.64 11.95
C ASP A 52 -7.35 -2.15 11.12
N LEU A 53 -7.76 -1.40 10.11
CA LEU A 53 -8.86 -1.77 9.22
C LEU A 53 -8.37 -2.18 7.83
N LEU A 54 -7.06 -2.25 7.62
CA LEU A 54 -6.45 -2.44 6.30
C LEU A 54 -6.94 -3.71 5.60
N GLU A 55 -6.88 -4.84 6.27
CA GLU A 55 -7.30 -6.12 5.69
C GLU A 55 -8.76 -6.08 5.27
N LYS A 56 -9.62 -5.57 6.15
CA LYS A 56 -11.04 -5.45 5.89
C LYS A 56 -11.31 -4.53 4.71
N ASP A 57 -10.63 -3.39 4.65
CA ASP A 57 -10.82 -2.42 3.58
C ASP A 57 -10.32 -2.95 2.24
N ILE A 58 -9.17 -3.61 2.20
CA ILE A 58 -8.66 -4.22 0.97
C ILE A 58 -9.62 -5.31 0.49
N ARG A 59 -10.08 -6.15 1.41
CA ARG A 59 -11.06 -7.19 1.08
C ARG A 59 -12.32 -6.57 0.48
N ARG A 60 -12.82 -5.50 1.06
CA ARG A 60 -13.98 -4.79 0.56
C ARG A 60 -13.73 -4.20 -0.83
N ILE A 61 -12.59 -3.54 -1.02
CA ILE A 61 -12.24 -2.91 -2.30
C ILE A 61 -12.11 -3.94 -3.42
N LEU A 62 -11.47 -5.07 -3.13
CA LEU A 62 -11.20 -6.10 -4.14
C LEU A 62 -12.28 -7.18 -4.21
N SER A 63 -13.19 -7.23 -3.26
CA SER A 63 -14.25 -8.24 -3.20
C SER A 63 -15.50 -7.75 -3.91
N ARG A 64 -16.02 -8.59 -4.77
CA ARG A 64 -17.28 -8.30 -5.46
C ARG A 64 -18.50 -8.28 -4.54
N SER A 65 -18.37 -8.80 -3.32
CA SER A 65 -19.48 -8.88 -2.38
C SER A 65 -19.80 -7.57 -1.69
N TYR A 66 -18.85 -6.63 -1.68
CA TYR A 66 -18.96 -5.41 -0.88
C TYR A 66 -19.00 -4.12 -1.67
N VAL A 67 -18.67 -4.16 -2.93
CA VAL A 67 -18.61 -2.95 -3.76
C VAL A 67 -19.86 -2.84 -4.60
N THR A 68 -20.22 -1.60 -4.96
CA THR A 68 -21.32 -1.36 -5.87
C THR A 68 -20.98 -1.93 -7.25
N ASN A 69 -21.97 -2.04 -8.12
CA ASN A 69 -21.72 -2.48 -9.50
C ASN A 69 -20.75 -1.52 -10.20
N GLU A 70 -20.87 -0.24 -9.93
CA GLU A 70 -19.97 0.79 -10.45
C GLU A 70 -18.53 0.58 -10.02
N ASP A 71 -18.33 0.40 -8.70
CA ASP A 71 -16.99 0.17 -8.15
C ASP A 71 -16.38 -1.11 -8.70
N ARG A 72 -17.17 -2.17 -8.77
CA ARG A 72 -16.74 -3.45 -9.32
C ARG A 72 -16.29 -3.30 -10.76
N GLU A 73 -17.03 -2.54 -11.55
CA GLU A 73 -16.71 -2.30 -12.94
C GLU A 73 -15.40 -1.54 -13.09
N ILE A 74 -15.19 -0.53 -12.25
CA ILE A 74 -13.95 0.24 -12.24
C ILE A 74 -12.76 -0.66 -11.94
N PHE A 75 -12.84 -1.46 -10.88
CA PHE A 75 -11.74 -2.35 -10.50
C PHE A 75 -11.47 -3.44 -11.53
N ASN A 76 -12.52 -4.04 -12.07
CA ASN A 76 -12.38 -5.09 -13.07
C ASN A 76 -11.78 -4.55 -14.38
N LYS A 77 -12.21 -3.37 -14.81
CA LYS A 77 -11.69 -2.77 -16.04
C LYS A 77 -10.26 -2.32 -15.91
N LYS A 78 -9.92 -1.74 -14.76
CA LYS A 78 -8.57 -1.23 -14.52
C LYS A 78 -7.58 -2.33 -14.13
N GLY A 79 -8.08 -3.41 -13.54
CA GLY A 79 -7.25 -4.55 -13.16
C GLY A 79 -6.14 -4.15 -12.19
N ILE A 80 -6.45 -3.99 -10.89
CA ILE A 80 -5.43 -3.64 -9.90
C ILE A 80 -4.39 -4.75 -9.83
N ARG A 81 -3.15 -4.42 -10.19
CA ARG A 81 -2.03 -5.36 -10.23
C ARG A 81 -1.09 -5.24 -9.06
N LEU A 82 -1.09 -4.08 -8.40
CA LEU A 82 -0.16 -3.81 -7.32
C LEU A 82 -0.78 -2.87 -6.30
N ILE A 83 -0.55 -3.19 -5.03
CA ILE A 83 -0.94 -2.35 -3.91
C ILE A 83 0.34 -2.00 -3.15
N ILE A 84 0.65 -0.71 -3.07
CA ILE A 84 1.83 -0.22 -2.37
C ILE A 84 1.39 0.33 -1.02
N LEU A 85 1.97 -0.18 0.05
CA LEU A 85 1.72 0.30 1.42
C LEU A 85 2.93 1.08 1.91
N TYR A 86 2.71 2.19 2.61
CA TYR A 86 3.79 2.83 3.32
C TYR A 86 3.33 3.36 4.69
N CYS A 87 4.28 3.43 5.61
CA CYS A 87 4.11 4.04 6.92
C CYS A 87 5.23 5.07 7.10
N ASP A 88 5.54 5.49 8.33
CA ASP A 88 6.59 6.49 8.56
C ASP A 88 7.97 6.02 8.13
N LYS A 89 8.41 4.87 8.62
CA LYS A 89 9.77 4.35 8.44
C LYS A 89 9.83 3.00 7.74
N GLY A 90 8.70 2.43 7.39
CA GLY A 90 8.62 1.15 6.71
C GLY A 90 8.44 -0.07 7.61
N ASN A 91 8.43 0.08 8.93
CA ASN A 91 8.36 -1.05 9.84
C ASN A 91 6.94 -1.65 9.93
N GLN A 92 5.93 -0.80 10.11
CA GLN A 92 4.54 -1.26 10.22
C GLN A 92 4.04 -1.82 8.88
N SER A 93 4.38 -1.16 7.78
CA SER A 93 3.95 -1.60 6.45
C SER A 93 4.55 -2.95 6.07
N ILE A 94 5.74 -3.29 6.58
CA ILE A 94 6.35 -4.60 6.36
C ILE A 94 5.47 -5.71 6.94
N PHE A 95 5.03 -5.56 8.18
CA PHE A 95 4.19 -6.56 8.83
C PHE A 95 2.83 -6.69 8.17
N ALA A 96 2.22 -5.56 7.81
CA ALA A 96 0.95 -5.55 7.10
C ALA A 96 1.08 -6.24 5.73
N THR A 97 2.15 -5.95 5.01
CA THR A 97 2.42 -6.58 3.72
C THR A 97 2.56 -8.09 3.86
N ARG A 98 3.32 -8.54 4.85
CA ARG A 98 3.48 -9.98 5.13
C ARG A 98 2.13 -10.68 5.26
N ASP A 99 1.25 -10.11 6.06
CA ASP A 99 -0.05 -10.73 6.34
C ASP A 99 -0.94 -10.76 5.08
N LEU A 100 -0.92 -9.69 4.31
CA LEU A 100 -1.73 -9.60 3.09
C LEU A 100 -1.19 -10.48 1.96
N VAL A 101 0.12 -10.61 1.84
CA VAL A 101 0.73 -11.51 0.85
C VAL A 101 0.34 -12.96 1.13
N LYS A 102 0.26 -13.36 2.40
CA LYS A 102 -0.21 -14.69 2.78
C LYS A 102 -1.64 -14.96 2.34
N LEU A 103 -2.46 -13.91 2.26
CA LEU A 103 -3.85 -14.00 1.81
C LEU A 103 -3.98 -13.91 0.29
N GLY A 104 -2.87 -13.78 -0.43
CA GLY A 104 -2.87 -13.76 -1.89
C GLY A 104 -3.00 -12.38 -2.53
N TYR A 105 -2.94 -11.31 -1.76
CA TYR A 105 -3.03 -9.96 -2.32
C TYR A 105 -1.69 -9.50 -2.92
N PRO A 106 -1.73 -8.74 -4.05
CA PRO A 106 -0.51 -8.25 -4.72
C PRO A 106 0.04 -6.99 -4.02
N VAL A 107 0.61 -7.15 -2.85
CA VAL A 107 1.02 -6.06 -1.97
C VAL A 107 2.53 -5.98 -1.86
N VAL A 108 3.06 -4.76 -1.83
CA VAL A 108 4.48 -4.49 -1.52
C VAL A 108 4.55 -3.38 -0.48
N SER A 109 5.61 -3.36 0.31
CA SER A 109 5.89 -2.31 1.28
C SER A 109 6.95 -1.37 0.71
N LEU A 110 6.71 -0.05 0.81
CA LEU A 110 7.68 0.96 0.40
C LEU A 110 8.84 0.98 1.39
N ASN A 111 10.05 0.69 0.90
CA ASN A 111 11.24 0.64 1.75
C ASN A 111 11.53 2.00 2.37
N GLY A 112 11.71 2.03 3.69
CA GLY A 112 11.99 3.27 4.41
C GLY A 112 10.79 4.18 4.61
N GLY A 113 9.63 3.85 4.08
CA GLY A 113 8.38 4.58 4.29
C GLY A 113 8.40 6.01 3.77
N PHE A 114 7.56 6.85 4.35
CA PHE A 114 7.45 8.25 3.93
C PHE A 114 8.71 9.05 4.24
N GLU A 115 9.42 8.70 5.30
CA GLU A 115 10.68 9.36 5.64
C GLU A 115 11.67 9.25 4.49
N LYS A 116 11.84 8.04 3.93
CA LYS A 116 12.73 7.81 2.79
C LYS A 116 12.21 8.49 1.53
N TYR A 117 10.90 8.46 1.33
CA TYR A 117 10.26 9.15 0.22
C TYR A 117 10.62 10.65 0.23
N LYS A 118 10.55 11.28 1.39
CA LYS A 118 10.88 12.70 1.53
C LYS A 118 12.35 12.99 1.24
N GLU A 119 13.24 12.11 1.65
CA GLU A 119 14.68 12.28 1.34
C GLU A 119 14.94 12.27 -0.16
N ILE A 120 14.21 11.45 -0.91
CA ILE A 120 14.45 11.26 -2.35
C ILE A 120 13.68 12.27 -3.19
N TYR A 121 12.42 12.51 -2.87
CA TYR A 121 11.51 13.28 -3.73
C TYR A 121 11.16 14.65 -3.16
N GLY A 122 11.51 14.87 -1.96
CA GLY A 122 11.12 16.02 -1.32
C GLY A 122 11.19 17.03 -0.78
#